data_b0491bc263cb16c32200324a60a79cb8
#
_entry.id   b0491bc263cb16c32200324a60a79cb8
#
_cell.length_a   1.000
_cell.length_b   1.000
_cell.length_c   1.000
_cell.angle_alpha   90.00
_cell.angle_beta   90.00
_cell.angle_gamma   90.00
#
_symmetry.space_group_name_H-M   'P 1'
#
loop_
_entity.id
_entity.type
_entity.pdbx_description
1 polymer ?
#
loop_
_entity_poly.entity_id
_entity_poly.type
_entity_poly.pdbx_seq_one_letter_code
_entity_poly.pdbx_strand_id
1 'polypeptide(L)'
;MESNQTVSEPGRSTRFTALYTREYPRVHAFAHRRTGNGGEAEEIAAEVFRIAWEHELGGGETTPGWLFVTARNVLGNHYRTATRLSELHRRIGEEAGRAAAPPEESAVLDTLDRLPGPHREVLLLSYWDGLTAAEAGAVLGCGTSAVWVRLHRARKAFREHYTSSGESA
;
A
#
# COMPACT_ATOMS: atom_id res chain seq x y z
N MET A 1 -21.21 0.09 35.67
CA MET A 1 -21.39 -1.28 35.14
C MET A 1 -21.38 -1.16 33.64
N GLU A 2 -20.18 -1.25 33.07
CA GLU A 2 -20.01 -1.25 31.60
C GLU A 2 -20.25 -2.66 31.10
N SER A 3 -21.33 -2.80 30.31
CA SER A 3 -21.65 -4.06 29.65
C SER A 3 -20.61 -4.32 28.57
N ASN A 4 -19.61 -5.12 28.90
CA ASN A 4 -18.71 -5.73 27.91
C ASN A 4 -19.56 -6.69 27.05
N GLN A 5 -20.13 -6.16 25.95
CA GLN A 5 -20.78 -7.00 24.95
C GLN A 5 -19.67 -7.78 24.23
N THR A 6 -19.36 -8.95 24.75
CA THR A 6 -18.63 -9.99 24.04
C THR A 6 -19.42 -10.30 22.77
N VAL A 7 -19.00 -9.72 21.64
CA VAL A 7 -19.59 -10.01 20.33
C VAL A 7 -19.41 -11.51 20.10
N SER A 8 -20.51 -12.23 19.94
CA SER A 8 -20.52 -13.68 19.71
C SER A 8 -19.61 -14.03 18.54
N GLU A 9 -18.82 -15.12 18.64
CA GLU A 9 -17.91 -15.59 17.59
C GLU A 9 -18.52 -15.63 16.18
N PRO A 10 -19.79 -16.08 15.98
CA PRO A 10 -20.41 -16.02 14.64
C PRO A 10 -20.55 -14.60 14.09
N GLY A 11 -20.84 -13.61 14.93
CA GLY A 11 -20.95 -12.21 14.50
C GLY A 11 -19.59 -11.59 14.14
N ARG A 12 -18.51 -11.99 14.82
CA ARG A 12 -17.14 -11.56 14.52
C ARG A 12 -16.68 -12.12 13.18
N SER A 13 -16.86 -13.41 12.96
CA SER A 13 -16.48 -14.07 11.70
C SER A 13 -17.21 -13.47 10.51
N THR A 14 -18.50 -13.19 10.63
CA THR A 14 -19.29 -12.55 9.56
C THR A 14 -18.81 -11.14 9.23
N ARG A 15 -18.50 -10.33 10.25
CA ARG A 15 -17.94 -8.98 10.05
C ARG A 15 -16.57 -9.03 9.40
N PHE A 16 -15.71 -9.93 9.86
CA PHE A 16 -14.38 -10.09 9.30
C PHE A 16 -14.42 -10.58 7.85
N THR A 17 -15.32 -11.50 7.51
CA THR A 17 -15.52 -11.94 6.13
C THR A 17 -15.95 -10.78 5.23
N ALA A 18 -16.86 -9.93 5.69
CA ALA A 18 -17.28 -8.75 4.95
C ALA A 18 -16.12 -7.74 4.77
N LEU A 19 -15.32 -7.51 5.81
CA LEU A 19 -14.11 -6.69 5.74
C LEU A 19 -13.12 -7.27 4.74
N TYR A 20 -12.83 -8.56 4.85
CA TYR A 20 -11.92 -9.27 3.94
C TYR A 20 -12.36 -9.13 2.48
N THR A 21 -13.62 -9.43 2.18
CA THR A 21 -14.14 -9.36 0.81
C THR A 21 -14.02 -7.95 0.22
N ARG A 22 -14.25 -6.91 1.03
CA ARG A 22 -14.17 -5.52 0.59
C ARG A 22 -12.75 -5.02 0.44
N GLU A 23 -11.87 -5.34 1.38
CA GLU A 23 -10.56 -4.72 1.50
C GLU A 23 -9.43 -5.55 0.87
N TYR A 24 -9.61 -6.86 0.67
CA TYR A 24 -8.56 -7.71 0.08
C TYR A 24 -8.08 -7.22 -1.29
N PRO A 25 -8.97 -6.86 -2.25
CA PRO A 25 -8.51 -6.35 -3.55
C PRO A 25 -7.69 -5.07 -3.42
N ARG A 26 -8.02 -4.20 -2.47
CA ARG A 26 -7.31 -2.94 -2.21
C ARG A 26 -5.93 -3.18 -1.61
N VAL A 27 -5.84 -4.03 -0.59
CA VAL A 27 -4.58 -4.42 0.06
C VAL A 27 -3.66 -5.14 -0.92
N HIS A 28 -4.20 -6.06 -1.71
CA HIS A 28 -3.46 -6.75 -2.77
C HIS A 28 -2.91 -5.76 -3.81
N ALA A 29 -3.75 -4.85 -4.31
CA ALA A 29 -3.34 -3.84 -5.27
C ALA A 29 -2.27 -2.88 -4.70
N PHE A 30 -2.39 -2.52 -3.42
CA PHE A 30 -1.38 -1.75 -2.68
C PHE A 30 -0.02 -2.47 -2.68
N ALA A 31 -0.01 -3.74 -2.33
CA ALA A 31 1.20 -4.56 -2.32
C ALA A 31 1.76 -4.74 -3.74
N HIS A 32 0.92 -5.06 -4.72
CA HIS A 32 1.33 -5.28 -6.10
C HIS A 32 1.98 -4.04 -6.73
N ARG A 33 1.46 -2.84 -6.49
CA ARG A 33 2.07 -1.60 -6.98
C ARG A 33 3.48 -1.36 -6.45
N ARG A 34 3.80 -1.92 -5.29
CA ARG A 34 5.09 -1.72 -4.61
C ARG A 34 6.08 -2.85 -4.83
N THR A 35 5.60 -4.07 -5.03
CA THR A 35 6.47 -5.23 -5.34
C THR A 35 6.68 -5.46 -6.83
N GLY A 36 5.70 -5.08 -7.65
CA GLY A 36 5.68 -5.43 -9.08
C GLY A 36 5.45 -6.92 -9.35
N ASN A 37 5.13 -7.72 -8.32
CA ASN A 37 5.00 -9.17 -8.39
C ASN A 37 3.68 -9.62 -7.75
N GLY A 38 2.84 -10.35 -8.53
CA GLY A 38 1.54 -10.81 -8.07
C GLY A 38 1.62 -11.84 -6.95
N GLY A 39 2.57 -12.77 -7.01
CA GLY A 39 2.76 -13.78 -5.97
C GLY A 39 3.18 -13.16 -4.64
N GLU A 40 4.13 -12.23 -4.66
CA GLU A 40 4.54 -11.47 -3.46
C GLU A 40 3.38 -10.63 -2.90
N ALA A 41 2.57 -10.04 -3.76
CA ALA A 41 1.40 -9.27 -3.35
C ALA A 41 0.35 -10.14 -2.65
N GLU A 42 0.13 -11.37 -3.14
CA GLU A 42 -0.75 -12.35 -2.52
C GLU A 42 -0.23 -12.77 -1.13
N GLU A 43 1.06 -13.06 -1.00
CA GLU A 43 1.69 -13.42 0.27
C GLU A 43 1.57 -12.27 1.29
N ILE A 44 1.84 -11.04 0.87
CA ILE A 44 1.72 -9.85 1.73
C ILE A 44 0.27 -9.65 2.16
N ALA A 45 -0.69 -9.74 1.23
CA ALA A 45 -2.10 -9.58 1.55
C ALA A 45 -2.58 -10.68 2.51
N ALA A 46 -2.20 -11.94 2.28
CA ALA A 46 -2.53 -13.04 3.17
C ALA A 46 -1.98 -12.81 4.60
N GLU A 47 -0.75 -12.36 4.72
CA GLU A 47 -0.13 -12.05 6.02
C GLU A 47 -0.83 -10.87 6.72
N VAL A 48 -1.20 -9.81 5.99
CA VAL A 48 -1.95 -8.68 6.54
C VAL A 48 -3.28 -9.14 7.14
N PHE A 49 -4.03 -9.98 6.43
CA PHE A 49 -5.32 -10.45 6.91
C PHE A 49 -5.20 -11.52 8.01
N ARG A 50 -4.11 -12.28 8.04
CA ARG A 50 -3.79 -13.16 9.17
C ARG A 50 -3.56 -12.33 10.45
N ILE A 51 -2.76 -11.29 10.37
CA ILE A 51 -2.51 -10.37 11.49
C ILE A 51 -3.80 -9.65 11.91
N ALA A 52 -4.62 -9.23 10.94
CA ALA A 52 -5.91 -8.59 11.20
C ALA A 52 -6.87 -9.51 11.95
N TRP A 53 -6.93 -10.78 11.58
CA TRP A 53 -7.75 -11.76 12.27
C TRP A 53 -7.28 -11.98 13.72
N GLU A 54 -5.99 -12.12 13.94
CA GLU A 54 -5.41 -12.24 15.30
C GLU A 54 -5.71 -11.00 16.15
N HIS A 55 -5.63 -9.81 15.55
CA HIS A 55 -5.97 -8.55 16.21
C HIS A 55 -7.45 -8.53 16.65
N GLU A 56 -8.37 -8.94 15.79
CA GLU A 56 -9.80 -9.05 16.09
C GLU A 56 -10.08 -10.10 17.19
N LEU A 57 -9.37 -11.23 17.17
CA LEU A 57 -9.47 -12.25 18.22
C LEU A 57 -9.01 -11.71 19.57
N GLY A 58 -8.02 -10.84 19.58
CA GLY A 58 -7.52 -10.15 20.78
C GLY A 58 -8.43 -9.00 21.26
N GLY A 59 -9.57 -8.76 20.58
CA GLY A 59 -10.52 -7.69 20.94
C GLY A 59 -10.20 -6.34 20.31
N GLY A 60 -9.26 -6.29 19.36
CA GLY A 60 -8.96 -5.09 18.58
C GLY A 60 -10.04 -4.83 17.50
N GLU A 61 -10.06 -3.62 16.99
CA GLU A 61 -10.91 -3.22 15.87
C GLU A 61 -10.05 -3.00 14.61
N THR A 62 -10.41 -3.69 13.54
CA THR A 62 -9.73 -3.57 12.25
C THR A 62 -10.46 -2.58 11.36
N THR A 63 -9.83 -1.43 11.11
CA THR A 63 -10.29 -0.41 10.17
C THR A 63 -9.49 -0.46 8.86
N PRO A 64 -9.99 0.13 7.74
CA PRO A 64 -9.19 0.24 6.52
C PRO A 64 -7.83 0.92 6.75
N GLY A 65 -7.78 2.01 7.51
CA GLY A 65 -6.52 2.68 7.85
C GLY A 65 -5.55 1.76 8.60
N TRP A 66 -6.04 0.99 9.55
CA TRP A 66 -5.25 -0.01 10.28
C TRP A 66 -4.67 -1.09 9.34
N LEU A 67 -5.48 -1.58 8.38
CA LEU A 67 -5.03 -2.56 7.38
C LEU A 67 -3.89 -2.02 6.53
N PHE A 68 -3.95 -0.78 6.07
CA PHE A 68 -2.89 -0.19 5.25
C PHE A 68 -1.63 0.13 6.04
N VAL A 69 -1.74 0.52 7.31
CA VAL A 69 -0.58 0.62 8.23
C VAL A 69 0.09 -0.74 8.38
N THR A 70 -0.71 -1.78 8.61
CA THR A 70 -0.22 -3.16 8.74
C THR A 70 0.42 -3.63 7.42
N ALA A 71 -0.22 -3.36 6.27
CA ALA A 71 0.31 -3.69 4.95
C ALA A 71 1.67 -3.04 4.69
N ARG A 72 1.84 -1.77 5.07
CA ARG A 72 3.13 -1.09 4.99
C ARG A 72 4.20 -1.76 5.86
N ASN A 73 3.85 -2.17 7.07
CA ASN A 73 4.77 -2.84 7.98
C ASN A 73 5.19 -4.22 7.45
N VAL A 74 4.24 -5.01 6.96
CA VAL A 74 4.48 -6.32 6.34
C VAL A 74 5.37 -6.16 5.11
N LEU A 75 5.08 -5.20 4.25
CA LEU A 75 5.88 -4.86 3.07
C LEU A 75 7.31 -4.48 3.44
N GLY A 76 7.49 -3.64 4.48
CA GLY A 76 8.81 -3.26 4.98
C GLY A 76 9.61 -4.47 5.50
N ASN A 77 8.95 -5.42 6.16
CA ASN A 77 9.58 -6.66 6.60
C ASN A 77 9.95 -7.56 5.42
N HIS A 78 9.06 -7.66 4.43
CA HIS A 78 9.30 -8.41 3.19
C HIS A 78 10.54 -7.88 2.46
N TYR A 79 10.67 -6.58 2.25
CA TYR A 79 11.86 -5.98 1.64
C TYR A 79 13.14 -6.20 2.44
N ARG A 80 13.10 -6.09 3.77
CA ARG A 80 14.28 -6.36 4.61
C ARG A 80 14.74 -7.82 4.47
N THR A 81 13.80 -8.75 4.38
CA THR A 81 14.09 -10.17 4.19
C THR A 81 14.62 -10.43 2.77
N ALA A 82 13.98 -9.86 1.75
CA ALA A 82 14.40 -9.96 0.36
C ALA A 82 15.80 -9.35 0.14
N THR A 83 16.12 -8.21 0.77
CA THR A 83 17.44 -7.58 0.69
C THR A 83 18.51 -8.48 1.32
N ARG A 84 18.24 -9.12 2.44
CA ARG A 84 19.16 -10.10 3.07
C ARG A 84 19.37 -11.32 2.18
N LEU A 85 18.34 -11.80 1.49
CA LEU A 85 18.41 -12.91 0.55
C LEU A 85 19.06 -12.51 -0.77
N SER A 86 18.80 -11.30 -1.30
CA SER A 86 19.38 -10.84 -2.57
C SER A 86 20.86 -10.50 -2.44
N GLU A 87 21.38 -10.11 -1.28
CA GLU A 87 22.82 -10.07 -1.05
C GLU A 87 23.44 -11.46 -1.15
N LEU A 88 22.69 -12.51 -0.78
CA LEU A 88 23.09 -13.90 -0.96
C LEU A 88 22.91 -14.39 -2.41
N HIS A 89 21.89 -13.88 -3.14
CA HIS A 89 21.51 -14.30 -4.50
C HIS A 89 21.93 -13.33 -5.61
N ARG A 90 22.62 -12.23 -5.31
CA ARG A 90 23.13 -11.25 -6.30
C ARG A 90 24.09 -11.86 -7.36
N ARG A 91 24.24 -13.17 -7.35
CA ARG A 91 25.01 -13.96 -8.33
C ARG A 91 24.15 -14.60 -9.42
N ILE A 92 22.81 -14.50 -9.37
CA ILE A 92 21.92 -15.10 -10.38
C ILE A 92 20.87 -14.05 -10.74
N GLY A 93 21.03 -13.43 -11.93
CA GLY A 93 20.10 -12.42 -12.41
C GLY A 93 18.76 -13.02 -12.83
N GLU A 94 17.66 -12.39 -12.42
CA GLU A 94 16.39 -12.43 -13.13
C GLU A 94 15.70 -11.06 -12.98
N GLU A 95 15.60 -10.34 -14.09
CA GLU A 95 14.77 -9.15 -14.22
C GLU A 95 13.31 -9.60 -14.26
N ALA A 96 12.53 -9.22 -13.23
CA ALA A 96 11.10 -9.36 -13.26
C ALA A 96 10.52 -8.40 -14.31
N GLY A 97 10.02 -8.93 -15.42
CA GLY A 97 9.41 -8.17 -16.49
C GLY A 97 8.15 -7.43 -16.03
N ARG A 98 8.14 -6.11 -16.22
CA ARG A 98 6.97 -5.27 -16.03
C ARG A 98 5.97 -5.60 -17.13
N ALA A 99 4.73 -5.96 -16.79
CA ALA A 99 3.67 -6.13 -17.79
C ALA A 99 3.48 -4.82 -18.56
N ALA A 100 3.37 -4.90 -19.89
CA ALA A 100 3.23 -3.73 -20.74
C ALA A 100 1.89 -3.01 -20.45
N ALA A 101 1.97 -1.79 -19.92
CA ALA A 101 0.83 -0.90 -19.72
C ALA A 101 0.52 -0.13 -21.02
N PRO A 102 -0.73 0.35 -21.22
CA PRO A 102 -1.07 1.27 -22.32
C PRO A 102 -0.17 2.51 -22.31
N PRO A 103 0.12 3.14 -23.48
CA PRO A 103 1.10 4.23 -23.57
C PRO A 103 0.87 5.41 -22.63
N GLU A 104 -0.39 5.82 -22.42
CA GLU A 104 -0.74 6.92 -21.52
C GLU A 104 -0.53 6.53 -20.04
N GLU A 105 -0.87 5.32 -19.67
CA GLU A 105 -0.66 4.77 -18.33
C GLU A 105 0.84 4.57 -18.07
N SER A 106 1.59 4.17 -19.09
CA SER A 106 3.06 4.06 -19.03
C SER A 106 3.70 5.42 -18.73
N ALA A 107 3.28 6.51 -19.39
CA ALA A 107 3.82 7.85 -19.17
C ALA A 107 3.58 8.36 -17.74
N VAL A 108 2.40 8.06 -17.16
CA VAL A 108 2.09 8.40 -15.77
C VAL A 108 2.97 7.62 -14.81
N LEU A 109 3.13 6.31 -15.03
CA LEU A 109 3.96 5.44 -14.19
C LEU A 109 5.43 5.83 -14.27
N ASP A 110 5.94 6.12 -15.47
CA ASP A 110 7.31 6.59 -15.68
C ASP A 110 7.56 7.93 -14.98
N THR A 111 6.58 8.83 -14.98
CA THR A 111 6.66 10.10 -14.27
C THR A 111 6.70 9.87 -12.75
N LEU A 112 5.86 8.98 -12.23
CA LEU A 112 5.87 8.60 -10.81
C LEU A 112 7.21 8.01 -10.38
N ASP A 113 7.83 7.19 -11.24
CA ASP A 113 9.12 6.56 -10.94
C ASP A 113 10.28 7.55 -10.87
N ARG A 114 10.15 8.70 -11.54
CA ARG A 114 11.14 9.80 -11.48
C ARG A 114 10.99 10.70 -10.27
N LEU A 115 9.85 10.62 -9.56
CA LEU A 115 9.63 11.45 -8.38
C LEU A 115 10.45 10.96 -7.18
N PRO A 116 10.83 11.89 -6.28
CA PRO A 116 11.34 11.50 -4.97
C PRO A 116 10.35 10.56 -4.25
N GLY A 117 10.88 9.53 -3.57
CA GLY A 117 10.07 8.51 -2.91
C GLY A 117 8.91 9.04 -2.05
N PRO A 118 9.11 10.06 -1.20
CA PRO A 118 8.02 10.66 -0.41
C PRO A 118 6.91 11.29 -1.24
N HIS A 119 7.22 11.88 -2.39
CA HIS A 119 6.23 12.46 -3.32
C HIS A 119 5.45 11.36 -4.03
N ARG A 120 6.15 10.35 -4.53
CA ARG A 120 5.53 9.19 -5.16
C ARG A 120 4.57 8.49 -4.19
N GLU A 121 5.00 8.24 -2.97
CA GLU A 121 4.20 7.51 -1.97
C GLU A 121 2.91 8.24 -1.63
N VAL A 122 2.93 9.54 -1.36
CA VAL A 122 1.72 10.28 -1.02
C VAL A 122 0.73 10.34 -2.19
N LEU A 123 1.21 10.38 -3.44
CA LEU A 123 0.35 10.30 -4.62
C LEU A 123 -0.29 8.92 -4.76
N LEU A 124 0.49 7.85 -4.59
CA LEU A 124 -0.03 6.48 -4.65
C LEU A 124 -1.11 6.23 -3.59
N LEU A 125 -0.85 6.61 -2.33
CA LEU A 125 -1.81 6.45 -1.24
C LEU A 125 -3.13 7.18 -1.53
N SER A 126 -3.06 8.39 -2.08
CA SER A 126 -4.25 9.24 -2.28
C SER A 126 -5.03 8.90 -3.54
N TYR A 127 -4.37 8.59 -4.66
CA TYR A 127 -5.03 8.43 -5.96
C TYR A 127 -5.22 6.98 -6.39
N TRP A 128 -4.32 6.10 -6.05
CA TRP A 128 -4.39 4.68 -6.43
C TRP A 128 -4.92 3.80 -5.32
N ASP A 129 -4.47 4.03 -4.10
CA ASP A 129 -4.94 3.25 -2.94
C ASP A 129 -6.27 3.79 -2.39
N GLY A 130 -6.67 5.00 -2.78
CA GLY A 130 -7.94 5.62 -2.41
C GLY A 130 -8.06 5.90 -0.91
N LEU A 131 -6.94 6.20 -0.24
CA LEU A 131 -6.93 6.51 1.18
C LEU A 131 -7.34 7.97 1.42
N THR A 132 -8.10 8.19 2.48
CA THR A 132 -8.35 9.54 3.00
C THR A 132 -7.05 10.15 3.53
N ALA A 133 -7.01 11.47 3.66
CA ALA A 133 -5.83 12.15 4.20
C ALA A 133 -5.50 11.70 5.63
N ALA A 134 -6.50 11.32 6.43
CA ALA A 134 -6.30 10.76 7.77
C ALA A 134 -5.65 9.36 7.72
N GLU A 135 -6.16 8.48 6.85
CA GLU A 135 -5.60 7.14 6.63
C GLU A 135 -4.19 7.19 6.05
N ALA A 136 -3.96 8.03 5.04
CA ALA A 136 -2.64 8.27 4.48
C ALA A 136 -1.67 8.83 5.53
N GLY A 137 -2.14 9.72 6.40
CA GLY A 137 -1.37 10.25 7.52
C GLY A 137 -0.94 9.16 8.50
N ALA A 138 -1.83 8.24 8.83
CA ALA A 138 -1.52 7.08 9.66
C ALA A 138 -0.44 6.20 9.01
N VAL A 139 -0.55 5.92 7.71
CA VAL A 139 0.45 5.14 6.96
C VAL A 139 1.81 5.86 6.91
N LEU A 140 1.81 7.18 6.71
CA LEU A 140 3.03 8.01 6.60
C LEU A 140 3.61 8.43 7.95
N GLY A 141 2.93 8.13 9.06
CA GLY A 141 3.35 8.56 10.40
C GLY A 141 3.29 10.08 10.61
N CYS A 142 2.31 10.76 10.01
CA CYS A 142 2.14 12.21 10.12
C CYS A 142 0.66 12.63 10.21
N GLY A 143 0.43 13.89 10.61
CA GLY A 143 -0.94 14.43 10.68
C GLY A 143 -1.54 14.73 9.32
N THR A 144 -2.86 14.85 9.28
CA THR A 144 -3.67 15.14 8.07
C THR A 144 -3.20 16.42 7.35
N SER A 145 -2.88 17.48 8.09
CA SER A 145 -2.37 18.74 7.51
C SER A 145 -1.06 18.54 6.77
N ALA A 146 -0.16 17.71 7.33
CA ALA A 146 1.12 17.39 6.69
C ALA A 146 0.91 16.57 5.39
N VAL A 147 -0.10 15.71 5.35
CA VAL A 147 -0.47 14.98 4.12
C VAL A 147 -0.88 15.97 3.02
N TRP A 148 -1.72 16.96 3.32
CA TRP A 148 -2.15 17.95 2.35
C TRP A 148 -0.97 18.78 1.80
N VAL A 149 -0.03 19.17 2.65
CA VAL A 149 1.18 19.90 2.24
C VAL A 149 2.04 19.02 1.32
N ARG A 150 2.28 17.78 1.71
CA ARG A 150 3.05 16.81 0.90
C ARG A 150 2.38 16.54 -0.44
N LEU A 151 1.07 16.37 -0.44
CA LEU A 151 0.29 16.12 -1.64
C LEU A 151 0.34 17.31 -2.61
N HIS A 152 0.25 18.53 -2.09
CA HIS A 152 0.40 19.75 -2.90
C HIS A 152 1.77 19.82 -3.59
N ARG A 153 2.84 19.59 -2.84
CA ARG A 153 4.21 19.55 -3.36
C ARG A 153 4.43 18.42 -4.38
N ALA A 154 3.90 17.26 -4.07
CA ALA A 154 4.01 16.10 -4.95
C ALA A 154 3.28 16.31 -6.29
N ARG A 155 2.08 16.92 -6.28
CA ARG A 155 1.35 17.30 -7.50
C ARG A 155 2.12 18.30 -8.35
N LYS A 156 2.76 19.28 -7.71
CA LYS A 156 3.59 20.25 -8.42
C LYS A 156 4.77 19.57 -9.10
N ALA A 157 5.52 18.76 -8.36
CA ALA A 157 6.63 17.99 -8.90
C ALA A 157 6.21 17.05 -10.05
N PHE A 158 5.07 16.37 -9.88
CA PHE A 158 4.53 15.50 -10.93
C PHE A 158 4.27 16.28 -12.23
N ARG A 159 3.59 17.43 -12.15
CA ARG A 159 3.31 18.27 -13.34
C ARG A 159 4.60 18.72 -14.03
N GLU A 160 5.60 19.15 -13.29
CA GLU A 160 6.89 19.58 -13.83
C GLU A 160 7.60 18.46 -14.59
N HIS A 161 7.60 17.25 -14.05
CA HIS A 161 8.19 16.08 -14.71
C HIS A 161 7.36 15.57 -15.90
N TYR A 162 6.04 15.62 -15.80
CA TYR A 162 5.13 15.15 -16.85
C TYR A 162 5.19 16.04 -18.09
N THR A 163 5.19 17.37 -17.92
CA THR A 163 5.30 18.32 -19.02
C THR A 163 6.66 18.26 -19.70
N SER A 164 7.74 18.09 -18.96
CA SER A 164 9.10 17.96 -19.53
C SER A 164 9.26 16.72 -20.39
N SER A 165 8.48 15.67 -20.14
CA SER A 165 8.51 14.43 -20.93
C SER A 165 7.72 14.58 -22.26
N GLY A 166 6.73 15.47 -22.32
CA GLY A 166 5.92 15.75 -23.51
C GLY A 166 6.59 16.68 -24.53
N GLU A 167 7.60 17.44 -24.13
CA GLU A 167 8.34 18.36 -25.04
C GLU A 167 9.52 17.71 -25.75
N SER A 168 9.82 16.45 -25.44
CA SER A 168 10.97 15.70 -26.04
C SER A 168 10.54 14.64 -27.07
N ALA A 169 9.27 14.68 -27.54
CA ALA A 169 8.74 13.73 -28.53
C ALA A 169 8.49 14.41 -29.90
#